data_6c5ea7d8cfc151162d5b04947d695019
#
_entry.id   6c5ea7d8cfc151162d5b04947d695019
#
_cell.length_a   1.000
_cell.length_b   1.000
_cell.length_c   1.000
_cell.angle_alpha   90.00
_cell.angle_beta   90.00
_cell.angle_gamma   90.00
#
_symmetry.space_group_name_H-M   'P 1'
#
loop_
_entity.id
_entity.type
_entity.pdbx_description
1 polymer ?
#
loop_
_entity_poly.entity_id
_entity_poly.type
_entity_poly.pdbx_seq_one_letter_code
_entity_poly.pdbx_strand_id
1 'polypeptide(L)'
;MDRKEKILSYMCSKEYIPLKFAELMTVLDVPAEDEEELRDILTELCIEGKIYMTKKGRYMSVEGENSTVVGKLVCNAKGFFGFVICDGENESDIFISGDDMGDAINGDRVIVHIDDNDNAKGHRQGHITKVLERGNKVIVGVIYKEKDRYFYVRPDNRKIYSKIIIAQSDAMTAQMGDRVAVQITRYSDKKKIFGEVISVLGQQDSLKSCIEGIILGNDIKQEFDKETLNEADKIPQTVTESQFAGREDLRDMIIFTIDGDDARDFDDAVSLTLKDNGNYYLGVHIADVSEYVKEGTALENEAYKRGTSVYLADRVIPMLPTSLSNGICSLNPQVD
;
A
#
# COMPACT_ATOMS: atom_id res chain seq x y z
N MET A 1 16.93 -18.96 -20.30
CA MET A 1 15.55 -19.12 -19.80
C MET A 1 15.69 -19.65 -18.39
N ASP A 2 15.28 -18.89 -17.42
CA ASP A 2 15.32 -19.26 -16.01
C ASP A 2 14.35 -20.42 -15.72
N ARG A 3 14.56 -21.16 -14.61
CA ARG A 3 13.67 -22.26 -14.19
C ARG A 3 12.21 -21.78 -14.08
N LYS A 4 12.01 -20.63 -13.49
CA LYS A 4 10.70 -19.97 -13.33
C LYS A 4 10.01 -19.71 -14.66
N GLU A 5 10.72 -19.15 -15.64
CA GLU A 5 10.20 -18.90 -16.99
C GLU A 5 9.83 -20.18 -17.73
N LYS A 6 10.61 -21.26 -17.57
CA LYS A 6 10.31 -22.56 -18.17
C LYS A 6 9.02 -23.17 -17.60
N ILE A 7 8.85 -23.13 -16.29
CA ILE A 7 7.66 -23.63 -15.60
C ILE A 7 6.42 -22.85 -16.06
N LEU A 8 6.49 -21.52 -16.08
CA LEU A 8 5.41 -20.67 -16.54
C LEU A 8 5.07 -20.95 -18.01
N SER A 9 6.07 -21.02 -18.88
CA SER A 9 5.89 -21.32 -20.31
C SER A 9 5.21 -22.67 -20.53
N TYR A 10 5.59 -23.70 -19.77
CA TYR A 10 4.93 -25.01 -19.80
C TYR A 10 3.47 -24.90 -19.36
N MET A 11 3.19 -24.20 -18.25
CA MET A 11 1.84 -24.02 -17.72
C MET A 11 0.93 -23.18 -18.62
N CYS A 12 1.49 -22.33 -19.48
CA CYS A 12 0.77 -21.56 -20.50
C CYS A 12 0.59 -22.32 -21.83
N SER A 13 1.20 -23.49 -21.98
CA SER A 13 1.09 -24.28 -23.21
C SER A 13 -0.30 -24.91 -23.37
N LYS A 14 -0.73 -25.16 -24.62
CA LYS A 14 -2.00 -25.85 -24.95
C LYS A 14 -2.07 -27.30 -24.45
N GLU A 15 -0.94 -27.89 -24.15
CA GLU A 15 -0.80 -29.28 -23.68
C GLU A 15 -0.88 -29.40 -22.16
N TYR A 16 -0.83 -28.26 -21.44
CA TYR A 16 -0.89 -28.26 -19.99
C TYR A 16 -2.29 -28.58 -19.47
N ILE A 17 -2.37 -29.52 -18.57
CA ILE A 17 -3.57 -29.82 -17.79
C ILE A 17 -3.35 -29.43 -16.33
N PRO A 18 -4.37 -28.91 -15.61
CA PRO A 18 -4.20 -28.52 -14.22
C PRO A 18 -3.72 -29.66 -13.33
N LEU A 19 -2.52 -29.54 -12.78
CA LEU A 19 -1.83 -30.55 -11.98
C LEU A 19 -1.73 -30.13 -10.52
N LYS A 20 -1.71 -31.13 -9.62
CA LYS A 20 -1.34 -30.93 -8.21
C LYS A 20 0.20 -30.80 -8.07
N PHE A 21 0.65 -30.32 -6.93
CA PHE A 21 2.08 -30.14 -6.65
C PHE A 21 2.91 -31.43 -6.93
N ALA A 22 2.48 -32.56 -6.38
CA ALA A 22 3.18 -33.83 -6.57
C ALA A 22 3.16 -34.32 -8.04
N GLU A 23 2.06 -34.02 -8.77
CA GLU A 23 1.95 -34.32 -10.20
C GLU A 23 2.89 -33.42 -11.03
N LEU A 24 3.03 -32.13 -10.63
CA LEU A 24 3.97 -31.19 -11.25
C LEU A 24 5.42 -31.63 -11.06
N MET A 25 5.80 -32.04 -9.85
CA MET A 25 7.14 -32.60 -9.60
C MET A 25 7.47 -33.74 -10.54
N THR A 26 6.51 -34.66 -10.74
CA THR A 26 6.70 -35.82 -11.63
C THR A 26 6.80 -35.40 -13.10
N VAL A 27 5.93 -34.51 -13.57
CA VAL A 27 5.88 -34.10 -14.98
C VAL A 27 7.07 -33.21 -15.35
N LEU A 28 7.55 -32.40 -14.41
CA LEU A 28 8.72 -31.51 -14.60
C LEU A 28 10.05 -32.22 -14.28
N ASP A 29 10.00 -33.50 -13.90
CA ASP A 29 11.15 -34.33 -13.51
C ASP A 29 12.04 -33.62 -12.43
N VAL A 30 11.36 -33.05 -11.40
CA VAL A 30 12.02 -32.31 -10.32
C VAL A 30 12.52 -33.31 -9.26
N PRO A 31 13.84 -33.36 -8.96
CA PRO A 31 14.37 -34.18 -7.90
C PRO A 31 13.80 -33.82 -6.52
N ALA A 32 13.74 -34.77 -5.60
CA ALA A 32 13.22 -34.55 -4.25
C ALA A 32 14.01 -33.46 -3.48
N GLU A 33 15.29 -33.28 -3.77
CA GLU A 33 16.16 -32.24 -3.20
C GLU A 33 15.76 -30.81 -3.66
N ASP A 34 15.12 -30.67 -4.81
CA ASP A 34 14.65 -29.39 -5.39
C ASP A 34 13.15 -29.10 -5.10
N GLU A 35 12.51 -29.89 -4.22
CA GLU A 35 11.08 -29.71 -3.88
C GLU A 35 10.78 -28.34 -3.32
N GLU A 36 11.61 -27.81 -2.40
CA GLU A 36 11.44 -26.48 -1.82
C GLU A 36 11.58 -25.38 -2.86
N GLU A 37 12.57 -25.49 -3.77
CA GLU A 37 12.74 -24.52 -4.86
C GLU A 37 11.51 -24.47 -5.77
N LEU A 38 10.94 -25.61 -6.15
CA LEU A 38 9.71 -25.63 -6.94
C LEU A 38 8.55 -24.99 -6.18
N ARG A 39 8.44 -25.23 -4.88
CA ARG A 39 7.39 -24.66 -4.03
C ARG A 39 7.49 -23.13 -3.96
N ASP A 40 8.71 -22.62 -3.83
CA ASP A 40 8.99 -21.18 -3.79
C ASP A 40 8.67 -20.55 -5.15
N ILE A 41 9.11 -21.14 -6.26
CA ILE A 41 8.80 -20.67 -7.62
C ILE A 41 7.28 -20.61 -7.85
N LEU A 42 6.54 -21.67 -7.49
CA LEU A 42 5.08 -21.67 -7.65
C LEU A 42 4.40 -20.65 -6.74
N THR A 43 4.93 -20.43 -5.54
CA THR A 43 4.43 -19.40 -4.61
C THR A 43 4.66 -18.01 -5.18
N GLU A 44 5.85 -17.72 -5.70
CA GLU A 44 6.17 -16.45 -6.36
C GLU A 44 5.27 -16.22 -7.57
N LEU A 45 5.11 -17.22 -8.46
CA LEU A 45 4.22 -17.12 -9.62
C LEU A 45 2.76 -16.88 -9.22
N CYS A 46 2.31 -17.44 -8.07
CA CYS A 46 0.99 -17.14 -7.51
C CYS A 46 0.89 -15.70 -6.99
N ILE A 47 1.93 -15.21 -6.31
CA ILE A 47 2.00 -13.82 -5.81
C ILE A 47 2.03 -12.84 -6.98
N GLU A 48 2.77 -13.14 -8.03
CA GLU A 48 2.82 -12.36 -9.28
C GLU A 48 1.50 -12.43 -10.07
N GLY A 49 0.58 -13.32 -9.69
CA GLY A 49 -0.70 -13.53 -10.37
C GLY A 49 -0.60 -14.17 -11.74
N LYS A 50 0.54 -14.78 -12.07
CA LYS A 50 0.75 -15.51 -13.34
C LYS A 50 0.13 -16.90 -13.35
N ILE A 51 0.03 -17.51 -12.16
CA ILE A 51 -0.65 -18.78 -11.93
C ILE A 51 -1.54 -18.71 -10.69
N TYR A 52 -2.45 -19.63 -10.53
CA TYR A 52 -3.24 -19.77 -9.30
C TYR A 52 -3.51 -21.23 -8.95
N MET A 53 -3.77 -21.48 -7.66
CA MET A 53 -4.15 -22.80 -7.18
C MET A 53 -5.67 -22.89 -7.02
N THR A 54 -6.28 -23.87 -7.66
CA THR A 54 -7.72 -24.14 -7.55
C THR A 54 -8.12 -24.66 -6.17
N LYS A 55 -9.42 -24.64 -5.81
CA LYS A 55 -9.95 -25.25 -4.56
C LYS A 55 -9.61 -26.75 -4.40
N LYS A 56 -9.28 -27.44 -5.50
CA LYS A 56 -8.86 -28.84 -5.52
C LYS A 56 -7.34 -29.03 -5.41
N GLY A 57 -6.58 -27.96 -5.14
CA GLY A 57 -5.12 -27.97 -5.02
C GLY A 57 -4.37 -28.19 -6.33
N ARG A 58 -4.96 -27.79 -7.47
CA ARG A 58 -4.32 -27.86 -8.79
C ARG A 58 -3.87 -26.47 -9.23
N TYR A 59 -2.69 -26.38 -9.83
CA TYR A 59 -2.15 -25.13 -10.36
C TYR A 59 -2.66 -24.90 -11.78
N MET A 60 -2.96 -23.65 -12.11
CA MET A 60 -3.41 -23.20 -13.43
C MET A 60 -2.70 -21.90 -13.80
N SER A 61 -2.37 -21.74 -15.07
CA SER A 61 -1.91 -20.47 -15.64
C SER A 61 -3.07 -19.51 -15.83
N VAL A 62 -2.83 -18.24 -15.60
CA VAL A 62 -3.79 -17.15 -15.87
C VAL A 62 -3.78 -16.78 -17.35
N GLU A 63 -2.64 -16.87 -18.03
CA GLU A 63 -2.47 -16.51 -19.45
C GLU A 63 -3.02 -17.57 -20.44
N GLY A 64 -3.34 -18.78 -19.96
CA GLY A 64 -3.86 -19.86 -20.82
C GLY A 64 -5.31 -19.71 -21.28
N GLU A 65 -6.10 -18.82 -20.67
CA GLU A 65 -7.45 -18.47 -21.07
C GLU A 65 -7.46 -16.99 -21.50
N ASN A 66 -7.66 -16.71 -22.79
CA ASN A 66 -7.77 -15.35 -23.36
C ASN A 66 -8.87 -14.47 -22.74
N SER A 67 -9.59 -14.98 -21.75
CA SER A 67 -10.71 -14.33 -21.05
C SER A 67 -10.44 -14.03 -19.57
N THR A 68 -9.20 -14.21 -19.09
CA THR A 68 -8.90 -14.06 -17.64
C THR A 68 -7.78 -13.05 -17.43
N VAL A 69 -7.97 -12.12 -16.51
CA VAL A 69 -6.98 -11.11 -16.14
C VAL A 69 -6.82 -10.98 -14.62
N VAL A 70 -5.70 -10.43 -14.20
CA VAL A 70 -5.39 -10.11 -12.81
C VAL A 70 -5.31 -8.59 -12.65
N GLY A 71 -5.81 -8.10 -11.53
CA GLY A 71 -5.73 -6.69 -11.21
C GLY A 71 -6.28 -6.35 -9.83
N LYS A 72 -6.25 -5.07 -9.51
CA LYS A 72 -6.73 -4.52 -8.24
C LYS A 72 -8.16 -4.00 -8.35
N LEU A 73 -9.05 -4.48 -7.49
CA LEU A 73 -10.44 -4.02 -7.43
C LEU A 73 -10.53 -2.63 -6.80
N VAL A 74 -11.06 -1.67 -7.53
CA VAL A 74 -11.37 -0.32 -7.06
C VAL A 74 -12.88 -0.09 -7.16
N CYS A 75 -13.55 -0.10 -6.00
CA CYS A 75 -15.00 0.11 -5.92
C CYS A 75 -15.38 1.58 -6.02
N ASN A 76 -16.59 1.86 -6.52
CA ASN A 76 -17.15 3.20 -6.56
C ASN A 76 -17.79 3.55 -5.22
N ALA A 77 -17.61 4.78 -4.72
CA ALA A 77 -18.17 5.18 -3.42
C ALA A 77 -19.68 5.50 -3.47
N LYS A 78 -20.25 5.68 -4.65
CA LYS A 78 -21.66 6.11 -4.86
C LYS A 78 -22.56 5.06 -5.51
N GLY A 79 -21.99 3.97 -6.02
CA GLY A 79 -22.73 2.94 -6.73
C GLY A 79 -22.13 1.56 -6.46
N PHE A 80 -22.99 0.55 -6.52
CA PHE A 80 -22.65 -0.83 -6.22
C PHE A 80 -21.98 -1.51 -7.42
N PHE A 81 -20.80 -1.00 -7.79
CA PHE A 81 -19.94 -1.50 -8.86
C PHE A 81 -18.49 -1.09 -8.60
N GLY A 82 -17.57 -1.65 -9.35
CA GLY A 82 -16.15 -1.31 -9.32
C GLY A 82 -15.49 -1.52 -10.67
N PHE A 83 -14.20 -1.21 -10.73
CA PHE A 83 -13.32 -1.52 -11.83
C PHE A 83 -12.15 -2.33 -11.32
N VAL A 84 -11.71 -3.30 -12.09
CA VAL A 84 -10.43 -3.94 -11.85
C VAL A 84 -9.40 -3.27 -12.75
N ILE A 85 -8.45 -2.60 -12.10
CA ILE A 85 -7.28 -2.01 -12.74
C ILE A 85 -6.31 -3.16 -13.01
N CYS A 86 -6.11 -3.48 -14.29
CA CYS A 86 -5.28 -4.60 -14.70
C CYS A 86 -3.78 -4.33 -14.47
N ASP A 87 -3.02 -5.38 -14.17
CA ASP A 87 -1.58 -5.27 -13.93
C ASP A 87 -0.76 -5.07 -15.24
N GLY A 88 -1.37 -5.28 -16.43
CA GLY A 88 -0.73 -5.15 -17.75
C GLY A 88 -0.69 -3.70 -18.25
N GLU A 89 0.44 -3.25 -18.81
CA GLU A 89 0.67 -1.86 -19.26
C GLU A 89 -0.30 -1.35 -20.36
N ASN A 90 -0.98 -2.23 -21.09
CA ASN A 90 -1.89 -1.87 -22.19
C ASN A 90 -3.30 -2.44 -22.03
N GLU A 91 -3.67 -2.93 -20.85
CA GLU A 91 -4.99 -3.49 -20.62
C GLU A 91 -5.95 -2.42 -20.10
N SER A 92 -7.16 -2.35 -20.70
CA SER A 92 -8.22 -1.46 -20.22
C SER A 92 -8.85 -2.03 -18.94
N ASP A 93 -9.22 -1.15 -18.02
CA ASP A 93 -9.94 -1.49 -16.80
C ASP A 93 -11.21 -2.28 -17.08
N ILE A 94 -11.52 -3.25 -16.23
CA ILE A 94 -12.67 -4.13 -16.38
C ILE A 94 -13.76 -3.71 -15.42
N PHE A 95 -14.94 -3.43 -15.94
CA PHE A 95 -16.12 -3.14 -15.15
C PHE A 95 -16.63 -4.40 -14.44
N ILE A 96 -16.89 -4.29 -13.13
CA ILE A 96 -17.45 -5.36 -12.30
C ILE A 96 -18.72 -4.85 -11.64
N SER A 97 -19.84 -5.50 -11.92
CA SER A 97 -21.08 -5.18 -11.21
C SER A 97 -21.00 -5.62 -9.76
N GLY A 98 -21.83 -5.05 -8.90
CA GLY A 98 -21.82 -5.44 -7.50
C GLY A 98 -22.15 -6.90 -7.23
N ASP A 99 -22.92 -7.54 -8.13
CA ASP A 99 -23.31 -8.95 -8.00
C ASP A 99 -22.19 -9.89 -8.46
N ASP A 100 -21.28 -9.40 -9.32
CA ASP A 100 -20.15 -10.13 -9.89
C ASP A 100 -18.86 -10.01 -9.07
N MET A 101 -18.89 -9.28 -7.93
CA MET A 101 -17.73 -9.14 -7.02
C MET A 101 -17.50 -10.36 -6.12
N GLY A 102 -18.51 -11.22 -5.93
CA GLY A 102 -18.40 -12.32 -4.97
C GLY A 102 -18.18 -11.84 -3.53
N ASP A 103 -17.11 -12.30 -2.89
CA ASP A 103 -16.66 -11.87 -1.55
C ASP A 103 -15.51 -10.86 -1.59
N ALA A 104 -15.12 -10.39 -2.79
CA ALA A 104 -14.10 -9.37 -2.94
C ALA A 104 -14.59 -8.00 -2.45
N ILE A 105 -13.67 -7.23 -1.89
CA ILE A 105 -13.91 -5.86 -1.43
C ILE A 105 -12.90 -4.89 -2.04
N ASN A 106 -13.15 -3.60 -1.90
CA ASN A 106 -12.24 -2.57 -2.41
C ASN A 106 -10.79 -2.79 -1.96
N GLY A 107 -9.88 -2.74 -2.90
CA GLY A 107 -8.45 -2.90 -2.66
C GLY A 107 -7.92 -4.32 -2.84
N ASP A 108 -8.79 -5.33 -2.92
CA ASP A 108 -8.38 -6.72 -3.13
C ASP A 108 -7.73 -6.91 -4.51
N ARG A 109 -6.71 -7.74 -4.57
CA ARG A 109 -6.13 -8.23 -5.82
C ARG A 109 -6.87 -9.47 -6.26
N VAL A 110 -7.40 -9.48 -7.47
CA VAL A 110 -8.39 -10.45 -7.92
C VAL A 110 -8.07 -11.02 -9.29
N ILE A 111 -8.61 -12.21 -9.56
CA ILE A 111 -8.72 -12.80 -10.90
C ILE A 111 -10.12 -12.51 -11.41
N VAL A 112 -10.20 -11.96 -12.61
CA VAL A 112 -11.44 -11.65 -13.30
C VAL A 112 -11.54 -12.50 -14.55
N HIS A 113 -12.69 -13.13 -14.76
CA HIS A 113 -13.07 -13.67 -16.05
C HIS A 113 -13.80 -12.57 -16.83
N ILE A 114 -13.36 -12.33 -18.07
CA ILE A 114 -13.93 -11.32 -18.95
C ILE A 114 -15.10 -11.93 -19.69
N ASP A 115 -16.23 -11.24 -19.70
CA ASP A 115 -17.41 -11.68 -20.42
C ASP A 115 -17.26 -11.37 -21.93
N ASP A 116 -17.88 -12.18 -22.80
CA ASP A 116 -17.81 -12.02 -24.25
C ASP A 116 -18.42 -10.71 -24.78
N ASN A 117 -19.24 -10.04 -23.99
CA ASN A 117 -19.93 -8.82 -24.38
C ASN A 117 -19.55 -7.65 -23.49
N ASP A 118 -19.30 -6.50 -24.09
CA ASP A 118 -19.14 -5.24 -23.37
C ASP A 118 -20.45 -4.82 -22.70
N ASN A 119 -20.32 -4.02 -21.63
CA ASN A 119 -21.49 -3.45 -20.97
C ASN A 119 -22.20 -2.42 -21.88
N ALA A 120 -23.39 -1.98 -21.47
CA ALA A 120 -24.21 -0.99 -22.20
C ALA A 120 -23.51 0.36 -22.46
N LYS A 121 -22.35 0.61 -21.85
CA LYS A 121 -21.53 1.83 -22.03
C LYS A 121 -20.26 1.57 -22.84
N GLY A 122 -20.08 0.36 -23.39
CA GLY A 122 -18.91 -0.02 -24.20
C GLY A 122 -17.65 -0.28 -23.38
N HIS A 123 -17.76 -0.55 -22.08
CA HIS A 123 -16.63 -1.01 -21.26
C HIS A 123 -16.58 -2.52 -21.21
N ARG A 124 -15.40 -3.09 -21.30
CA ARG A 124 -15.20 -4.52 -21.01
C ARG A 124 -15.76 -4.82 -19.61
N GLN A 125 -16.50 -5.89 -19.50
CA GLN A 125 -17.06 -6.34 -18.21
C GLN A 125 -16.63 -7.75 -17.89
N GLY A 126 -16.77 -8.14 -16.62
CA GLY A 126 -16.43 -9.47 -16.18
C GLY A 126 -16.90 -9.73 -14.75
N HIS A 127 -16.60 -10.91 -14.25
CA HIS A 127 -16.91 -11.31 -12.90
C HIS A 127 -15.65 -11.82 -12.18
N ILE A 128 -15.59 -11.57 -10.87
CA ILE A 128 -14.45 -11.99 -10.05
C ILE A 128 -14.59 -13.50 -9.76
N THR A 129 -13.60 -14.26 -10.20
CA THR A 129 -13.56 -15.71 -9.99
C THR A 129 -12.80 -16.07 -8.71
N LYS A 130 -11.81 -15.25 -8.31
CA LYS A 130 -10.99 -15.51 -7.13
C LYS A 130 -10.36 -14.23 -6.59
N VAL A 131 -10.24 -14.15 -5.26
CA VAL A 131 -9.40 -13.17 -4.58
C VAL A 131 -8.02 -13.80 -4.36
N LEU A 132 -6.98 -13.17 -4.88
CA LEU A 132 -5.58 -13.59 -4.72
C LEU A 132 -5.00 -13.07 -3.43
N GLU A 133 -5.21 -11.77 -3.17
CA GLU A 133 -4.69 -11.07 -2.01
C GLU A 133 -5.73 -10.12 -1.45
N ARG A 134 -5.85 -10.07 -0.13
CA ARG A 134 -6.74 -9.14 0.57
C ARG A 134 -6.07 -7.78 0.75
N GLY A 135 -6.69 -6.74 0.20
CA GLY A 135 -6.19 -5.38 0.29
C GLY A 135 -6.43 -4.71 1.64
N ASN A 136 -7.29 -5.29 2.48
CA ASN A 136 -7.62 -4.75 3.80
C ASN A 136 -7.51 -5.86 4.85
N LYS A 137 -6.62 -5.70 5.82
CA LYS A 137 -6.52 -6.57 6.99
C LYS A 137 -7.32 -6.01 8.16
N VAL A 138 -7.34 -4.67 8.27
CA VAL A 138 -8.04 -3.91 9.28
C VAL A 138 -9.03 -2.96 8.60
N ILE A 139 -10.22 -2.84 9.15
CA ILE A 139 -11.22 -1.87 8.70
C ILE A 139 -11.57 -0.96 9.87
N VAL A 140 -11.52 0.34 9.65
CA VAL A 140 -11.99 1.35 10.59
C VAL A 140 -13.43 1.72 10.27
N GLY A 141 -14.25 1.88 11.32
CA GLY A 141 -15.63 2.29 11.16
C GLY A 141 -16.33 2.55 12.50
N VAL A 142 -17.60 2.88 12.42
CA VAL A 142 -18.42 3.23 13.60
C VAL A 142 -19.45 2.15 13.88
N ILE A 143 -19.57 1.76 15.15
CA ILE A 143 -20.65 0.87 15.61
C ILE A 143 -21.97 1.64 15.53
N TYR A 144 -22.85 1.24 14.61
CA TYR A 144 -24.10 1.93 14.37
C TYR A 144 -25.36 1.14 14.72
N LYS A 145 -25.19 -0.14 15.02
CA LYS A 145 -26.32 -1.03 15.33
C LYS A 145 -25.86 -2.19 16.20
N GLU A 146 -26.72 -2.54 17.17
CA GLU A 146 -26.63 -3.75 17.99
C GLU A 146 -27.85 -4.62 17.74
N LYS A 147 -27.65 -5.91 17.54
CA LYS A 147 -28.73 -6.90 17.40
C LYS A 147 -28.23 -8.32 17.73
N ASP A 148 -28.99 -9.07 18.55
CA ASP A 148 -28.80 -10.51 18.81
C ASP A 148 -27.34 -10.87 19.19
N ARG A 149 -26.75 -10.14 20.13
CA ARG A 149 -25.35 -10.29 20.58
C ARG A 149 -24.27 -9.94 19.52
N TYR A 150 -24.64 -9.18 18.48
CA TYR A 150 -23.72 -8.70 17.48
C TYR A 150 -23.77 -7.19 17.37
N PHE A 151 -22.61 -6.60 17.17
CA PHE A 151 -22.46 -5.24 16.69
C PHE A 151 -22.31 -5.21 15.18
N TYR A 152 -22.82 -4.15 14.57
CA TYR A 152 -22.68 -3.86 13.15
C TYR A 152 -21.88 -2.58 13.00
N VAL A 153 -20.79 -2.65 12.26
CA VAL A 153 -19.90 -1.53 12.00
C VAL A 153 -20.11 -1.01 10.60
N ARG A 154 -20.27 0.31 10.48
CA ARG A 154 -20.29 1.03 9.23
C ARG A 154 -18.87 1.47 8.93
N PRO A 155 -18.23 0.99 7.84
CA PRO A 155 -16.89 1.41 7.46
C PRO A 155 -16.80 2.91 7.20
N ASP A 156 -15.69 3.53 7.59
CA ASP A 156 -15.38 4.91 7.20
C ASP A 156 -15.07 4.99 5.70
N ASN A 157 -14.42 3.96 5.14
CA ASN A 157 -14.21 3.84 3.70
C ASN A 157 -15.52 3.44 2.99
N ARG A 158 -16.14 4.43 2.33
CA ARG A 158 -17.41 4.25 1.59
C ARG A 158 -17.33 3.30 0.39
N LYS A 159 -16.14 2.89 -0.01
CA LYS A 159 -15.94 1.90 -1.08
C LYS A 159 -16.09 0.45 -0.58
N ILE A 160 -16.23 0.24 0.73
CA ILE A 160 -16.48 -1.07 1.34
C ILE A 160 -17.99 -1.20 1.62
N TYR A 161 -18.68 -1.99 0.81
CA TYR A 161 -20.14 -2.18 0.93
C TYR A 161 -20.56 -3.31 1.86
N SER A 162 -19.60 -4.13 2.27
CA SER A 162 -19.88 -5.31 3.11
C SER A 162 -20.34 -4.91 4.49
N LYS A 163 -21.30 -5.68 5.03
CA LYS A 163 -21.73 -5.54 6.42
C LYS A 163 -20.66 -6.13 7.33
N ILE A 164 -20.07 -5.31 8.17
CA ILE A 164 -19.09 -5.76 9.16
C ILE A 164 -19.83 -6.14 10.43
N ILE A 165 -19.61 -7.36 10.90
CA ILE A 165 -20.30 -7.98 12.03
C ILE A 165 -19.26 -8.42 13.05
N ILE A 166 -19.46 -8.01 14.29
CA ILE A 166 -18.58 -8.33 15.43
C ILE A 166 -19.44 -8.97 16.51
N ALA A 167 -19.02 -10.10 17.07
CA ALA A 167 -19.67 -10.64 18.26
C ALA A 167 -19.38 -9.70 19.45
N GLN A 168 -20.33 -9.58 20.37
CA GLN A 168 -20.13 -8.75 21.57
C GLN A 168 -18.93 -9.23 22.42
N SER A 169 -18.64 -10.53 22.42
CA SER A 169 -17.45 -11.09 23.05
C SER A 169 -16.13 -10.57 22.49
N ASP A 170 -16.14 -10.18 21.20
CA ASP A 170 -14.97 -9.78 20.42
C ASP A 170 -14.89 -8.26 20.25
N ALA A 171 -15.74 -7.53 20.98
CA ALA A 171 -15.88 -6.07 20.84
C ALA A 171 -15.04 -5.27 21.86
N MET A 172 -14.24 -5.93 22.68
CA MET A 172 -13.51 -5.28 23.79
C MET A 172 -14.49 -4.46 24.68
N THR A 173 -14.17 -3.16 24.88
CA THR A 173 -15.01 -2.23 25.65
C THR A 173 -15.88 -1.33 24.76
N ALA A 174 -15.95 -1.63 23.45
CA ALA A 174 -16.64 -0.79 22.48
C ALA A 174 -18.16 -0.76 22.71
N GLN A 175 -18.75 0.39 22.48
CA GLN A 175 -20.17 0.66 22.62
C GLN A 175 -20.76 1.26 21.33
N MET A 176 -22.08 1.38 21.32
CA MET A 176 -22.79 2.08 20.24
C MET A 176 -22.28 3.52 20.08
N GLY A 177 -21.95 3.89 18.84
CA GLY A 177 -21.42 5.22 18.50
C GLY A 177 -19.90 5.32 18.57
N ASP A 178 -19.20 4.29 19.05
CA ASP A 178 -17.74 4.29 19.05
C ASP A 178 -17.18 4.01 17.65
N ARG A 179 -16.11 4.69 17.31
CA ARG A 179 -15.23 4.34 16.19
C ARG A 179 -14.25 3.27 16.67
N VAL A 180 -14.13 2.22 15.86
CA VAL A 180 -13.32 1.04 16.17
C VAL A 180 -12.46 0.64 14.97
N ALA A 181 -11.31 0.06 15.26
CA ALA A 181 -10.52 -0.69 14.29
C ALA A 181 -10.85 -2.18 14.45
N VAL A 182 -11.20 -2.79 13.34
CA VAL A 182 -11.68 -4.18 13.27
C VAL A 182 -10.69 -4.99 12.45
N GLN A 183 -10.06 -5.99 13.07
CA GLN A 183 -9.30 -7.01 12.38
C GLN A 183 -10.28 -7.98 11.71
N ILE A 184 -10.11 -8.19 10.40
CA ILE A 184 -10.96 -9.13 9.67
C ILE A 184 -10.53 -10.56 10.00
N THR A 185 -11.49 -11.38 10.40
CA THR A 185 -11.28 -12.82 10.69
C THR A 185 -11.86 -13.71 9.60
N ARG A 186 -12.95 -13.29 8.94
CA ARG A 186 -13.60 -14.10 7.91
C ARG A 186 -14.41 -13.25 6.93
N TYR A 187 -14.33 -13.60 5.65
CA TYR A 187 -15.21 -13.12 4.58
C TYR A 187 -16.33 -14.13 4.31
N SER A 188 -17.47 -13.67 3.82
CA SER A 188 -18.61 -14.50 3.47
C SER A 188 -19.19 -14.08 2.12
N ASP A 189 -19.60 -15.06 1.32
CA ASP A 189 -20.22 -14.90 -0.02
C ASP A 189 -21.48 -14.00 -0.01
N LYS A 190 -22.06 -13.76 1.16
CA LYS A 190 -23.23 -12.89 1.32
C LYS A 190 -22.88 -11.44 1.67
N LYS A 191 -21.70 -10.96 1.23
CA LYS A 191 -21.21 -9.59 1.48
C LYS A 191 -21.22 -9.22 2.97
N LYS A 192 -20.81 -10.19 3.80
CA LYS A 192 -20.62 -10.01 5.23
C LYS A 192 -19.16 -10.25 5.57
N ILE A 193 -18.62 -9.38 6.39
CA ILE A 193 -17.29 -9.50 6.96
C ILE A 193 -17.46 -9.72 8.45
N PHE A 194 -16.76 -10.70 8.99
CA PHE A 194 -16.68 -10.95 10.42
C PHE A 194 -15.31 -10.54 10.90
N GLY A 195 -15.24 -9.97 12.08
CA GLY A 195 -13.99 -9.51 12.66
C GLY A 195 -14.07 -9.36 14.16
N GLU A 196 -12.96 -8.96 14.75
CA GLU A 196 -12.79 -8.62 16.14
C GLU A 196 -12.29 -7.20 16.29
N VAL A 197 -12.68 -6.50 17.34
CA VAL A 197 -12.17 -5.15 17.63
C VAL A 197 -10.76 -5.29 18.19
N ILE A 198 -9.81 -4.65 17.52
CA ILE A 198 -8.40 -4.58 17.98
C ILE A 198 -8.09 -3.25 18.69
N SER A 199 -8.91 -2.21 18.45
CA SER A 199 -8.77 -0.91 19.12
C SER A 199 -10.09 -0.17 19.14
N VAL A 200 -10.40 0.45 20.28
CA VAL A 200 -11.50 1.40 20.45
C VAL A 200 -10.91 2.80 20.38
N LEU A 201 -11.24 3.53 19.30
CA LEU A 201 -10.66 4.85 19.00
C LEU A 201 -11.41 6.00 19.72
N GLY A 202 -12.61 5.70 20.25
CA GLY A 202 -13.47 6.63 20.98
C GLY A 202 -14.71 7.03 20.19
N GLN A 203 -15.42 8.04 20.68
CA GLN A 203 -16.68 8.49 20.09
C GLN A 203 -16.47 8.98 18.66
N GLN A 204 -17.45 8.70 17.76
CA GLN A 204 -17.35 8.98 16.32
C GLN A 204 -17.05 10.44 15.98
N ASP A 205 -17.54 11.39 16.78
CA ASP A 205 -17.42 12.84 16.52
C ASP A 205 -16.18 13.47 17.16
N SER A 206 -15.35 12.68 17.85
CA SER A 206 -14.09 13.14 18.41
C SER A 206 -13.05 13.35 17.32
N LEU A 207 -12.40 14.53 17.28
CA LEU A 207 -11.29 14.80 16.36
C LEU A 207 -10.19 13.74 16.48
N LYS A 208 -9.82 13.39 17.71
CA LYS A 208 -8.82 12.34 17.98
C LYS A 208 -9.22 11.01 17.32
N SER A 209 -10.47 10.55 17.49
CA SER A 209 -10.91 9.29 16.91
C SER A 209 -10.94 9.33 15.38
N CYS A 210 -11.23 10.50 14.80
CA CYS A 210 -11.18 10.69 13.34
C CYS A 210 -9.73 10.55 12.82
N ILE A 211 -8.78 11.21 13.47
CA ILE A 211 -7.36 11.19 13.09
C ILE A 211 -6.79 9.77 13.22
N GLU A 212 -6.97 9.13 14.39
CA GLU A 212 -6.53 7.74 14.58
C GLU A 212 -7.18 6.78 13.58
N GLY A 213 -8.45 7.03 13.23
CA GLY A 213 -9.16 6.27 12.20
C GLY A 213 -8.53 6.43 10.81
N ILE A 214 -8.08 7.63 10.44
CA ILE A 214 -7.37 7.89 9.17
C ILE A 214 -6.02 7.15 9.18
N ILE A 215 -5.28 7.25 10.26
CA ILE A 215 -3.96 6.61 10.41
C ILE A 215 -4.08 5.09 10.22
N LEU A 216 -4.95 4.46 11.00
CA LEU A 216 -5.14 3.01 10.94
C LEU A 216 -5.80 2.54 9.65
N GLY A 217 -6.75 3.31 9.13
CA GLY A 217 -7.47 2.95 7.89
C GLY A 217 -6.61 3.05 6.62
N ASN A 218 -5.45 3.73 6.70
CA ASN A 218 -4.50 3.84 5.61
C ASN A 218 -3.16 3.14 5.90
N ASP A 219 -3.09 2.34 6.97
CA ASP A 219 -1.89 1.61 7.38
C ASP A 219 -0.65 2.52 7.56
N ILE A 220 -0.88 3.74 8.09
CA ILE A 220 0.18 4.73 8.29
C ILE A 220 0.97 4.36 9.56
N LYS A 221 2.22 3.99 9.37
CA LYS A 221 3.13 3.65 10.47
C LYS A 221 3.58 4.92 11.21
N GLN A 222 3.19 5.05 12.47
CA GLN A 222 3.48 6.26 13.26
C GLN A 222 4.91 6.28 13.80
N GLU A 223 5.43 5.14 14.24
CA GLU A 223 6.74 5.02 14.90
C GLU A 223 7.80 4.48 13.94
N PHE A 224 9.04 4.83 14.19
CA PHE A 224 10.20 4.27 13.52
C PHE A 224 10.71 3.03 14.25
N ASP A 225 11.30 2.11 13.52
CA ASP A 225 11.97 0.95 14.11
C ASP A 225 13.23 1.38 14.87
N LYS A 226 13.60 0.59 15.88
CA LYS A 226 14.81 0.85 16.68
C LYS A 226 16.08 0.94 15.85
N GLU A 227 16.19 0.13 14.80
CA GLU A 227 17.35 0.14 13.90
C GLU A 227 17.47 1.47 13.15
N THR A 228 16.35 1.94 12.60
CA THR A 228 16.25 3.25 11.94
C THR A 228 16.62 4.41 12.88
N LEU A 229 16.11 4.39 14.12
CA LEU A 229 16.44 5.42 15.12
C LEU A 229 17.91 5.36 15.52
N ASN A 230 18.47 4.17 15.72
CA ASN A 230 19.90 3.99 16.04
C ASN A 230 20.83 4.47 14.91
N GLU A 231 20.43 4.36 13.66
CA GLU A 231 21.18 4.93 12.53
C GLU A 231 21.07 6.46 12.52
N ALA A 232 19.87 7.01 12.70
CA ALA A 232 19.65 8.44 12.76
C ALA A 232 20.46 9.11 13.88
N ASP A 233 20.54 8.49 15.05
CA ASP A 233 21.29 9.00 16.21
C ASP A 233 22.81 9.07 15.99
N LYS A 234 23.34 8.31 15.01
CA LYS A 234 24.78 8.34 14.64
C LYS A 234 25.13 9.47 13.67
N ILE A 235 24.13 10.09 13.05
CA ILE A 235 24.35 11.14 12.07
C ILE A 235 24.68 12.44 12.79
N PRO A 236 25.79 13.12 12.42
CA PRO A 236 26.14 14.44 12.97
C PRO A 236 25.02 15.44 12.74
N GLN A 237 24.74 16.27 13.73
CA GLN A 237 23.72 17.33 13.61
C GLN A 237 24.31 18.66 13.10
N THR A 238 25.56 18.66 12.69
CA THR A 238 26.25 19.81 12.11
C THR A 238 27.12 19.35 10.94
N VAL A 239 27.23 20.17 9.91
CA VAL A 239 28.11 19.91 8.77
C VAL A 239 29.57 19.97 9.23
N THR A 240 30.37 18.99 8.82
CA THR A 240 31.80 18.90 9.21
C THR A 240 32.71 19.37 8.08
N GLU A 241 33.93 19.83 8.42
CA GLU A 241 34.90 20.30 7.42
C GLU A 241 35.20 19.26 6.31
N SER A 242 35.14 17.97 6.66
CA SER A 242 35.35 16.90 5.66
C SER A 242 34.26 16.86 4.60
N GLN A 243 33.09 17.40 4.88
CA GLN A 243 31.94 17.45 3.94
C GLN A 243 32.01 18.68 3.02
N PHE A 244 32.92 19.62 3.23
CA PHE A 244 33.11 20.77 2.34
C PHE A 244 33.83 20.41 1.03
N ALA A 245 34.59 19.31 1.02
CA ALA A 245 35.36 18.91 -0.15
C ALA A 245 34.46 18.65 -1.37
N GLY A 246 34.71 19.35 -2.46
CA GLY A 246 33.94 19.22 -3.70
C GLY A 246 32.59 19.96 -3.73
N ARG A 247 32.29 20.75 -2.70
CA ARG A 247 31.08 21.57 -2.61
C ARG A 247 31.43 23.05 -2.83
N GLU A 248 30.47 23.80 -3.37
CA GLU A 248 30.57 25.26 -3.52
C GLU A 248 30.15 25.93 -2.20
N ASP A 249 30.94 26.89 -1.72
CA ASP A 249 30.65 27.66 -0.52
C ASP A 249 29.70 28.83 -0.87
N LEU A 250 28.45 28.75 -0.40
CA LEU A 250 27.43 29.76 -0.64
C LEU A 250 27.09 30.56 0.63
N ARG A 251 27.87 30.45 1.73
CA ARG A 251 27.56 31.09 3.02
C ARG A 251 27.49 32.60 2.98
N ASP A 252 28.16 33.23 2.04
CA ASP A 252 28.10 34.69 1.83
C ASP A 252 26.94 35.14 0.91
N MET A 253 26.17 34.18 0.35
CA MET A 253 25.02 34.46 -0.51
C MET A 253 23.75 34.66 0.32
N ILE A 254 22.92 35.62 -0.13
CA ILE A 254 21.57 35.77 0.44
C ILE A 254 20.70 34.62 -0.05
N ILE A 255 20.41 33.70 0.84
CA ILE A 255 19.54 32.54 0.61
C ILE A 255 18.44 32.59 1.68
N PHE A 256 17.19 32.35 1.29
CA PHE A 256 16.06 32.38 2.21
C PHE A 256 15.00 31.36 1.82
N THR A 257 14.25 30.87 2.80
CA THR A 257 13.08 30.00 2.63
C THR A 257 11.80 30.82 2.58
N ILE A 258 10.72 30.26 1.99
CA ILE A 258 9.40 30.89 1.93
C ILE A 258 8.38 29.87 2.41
N ASP A 259 8.29 29.70 3.71
CA ASP A 259 7.46 28.72 4.37
C ASP A 259 6.44 29.39 5.29
N GLY A 260 5.49 28.61 5.80
CA GLY A 260 4.59 29.06 6.83
C GLY A 260 5.31 29.27 8.19
N ASP A 261 4.74 30.11 9.03
CA ASP A 261 5.32 30.46 10.35
C ASP A 261 5.51 29.24 11.28
N ASP A 262 4.74 28.16 11.04
CA ASP A 262 4.78 26.93 11.83
C ASP A 262 5.71 25.85 11.23
N ALA A 263 6.31 26.09 10.06
CA ALA A 263 7.19 25.13 9.41
C ALA A 263 8.45 24.88 10.22
N ARG A 264 8.92 23.63 10.20
CA ARG A 264 10.15 23.18 10.87
C ARG A 264 11.04 22.30 10.02
N ASP A 265 10.52 21.90 8.88
CA ASP A 265 11.13 21.07 7.86
C ASP A 265 11.28 21.91 6.58
N PHE A 266 12.34 22.72 6.54
CA PHE A 266 12.62 23.60 5.42
C PHE A 266 13.32 22.79 4.32
N ASP A 267 12.55 22.32 3.35
CA ASP A 267 13.06 21.44 2.29
C ASP A 267 13.81 22.20 1.20
N ASP A 268 13.37 23.44 0.89
CA ASP A 268 13.94 24.27 -0.15
C ASP A 268 14.17 25.72 0.27
N ALA A 269 15.17 26.30 -0.36
CA ALA A 269 15.46 27.72 -0.25
C ALA A 269 15.78 28.30 -1.62
N VAL A 270 15.67 29.62 -1.74
CA VAL A 270 15.92 30.33 -3.00
C VAL A 270 16.95 31.42 -2.84
N SER A 271 17.71 31.65 -3.89
CA SER A 271 18.57 32.83 -4.06
C SER A 271 18.31 33.48 -5.41
N LEU A 272 18.54 34.80 -5.50
CA LEU A 272 18.32 35.53 -6.71
C LEU A 272 19.49 36.53 -6.96
N THR A 273 20.10 36.47 -8.13
CA THR A 273 21.15 37.36 -8.55
C THR A 273 20.78 38.02 -9.89
N LEU A 274 20.88 39.35 -9.99
CA LEU A 274 20.74 40.07 -11.25
C LEU A 274 22.08 40.02 -11.99
N LYS A 275 22.09 39.53 -13.24
CA LYS A 275 23.25 39.48 -14.11
C LYS A 275 23.43 40.79 -14.90
N ASP A 276 24.65 41.08 -15.38
CA ASP A 276 24.98 42.26 -16.16
C ASP A 276 24.14 42.44 -17.43
N ASN A 277 23.63 41.36 -18.00
CA ASN A 277 22.76 41.37 -19.18
C ASN A 277 21.29 41.67 -18.85
N GLY A 278 20.95 41.97 -17.58
CA GLY A 278 19.59 42.24 -17.12
C GLY A 278 18.74 41.00 -16.82
N ASN A 279 19.27 39.79 -16.98
CA ASN A 279 18.60 38.55 -16.63
C ASN A 279 18.78 38.23 -15.16
N TYR A 280 17.83 37.48 -14.62
CA TYR A 280 17.91 36.94 -13.27
C TYR A 280 18.55 35.55 -13.29
N TYR A 281 19.38 35.27 -12.30
CA TYR A 281 19.86 33.94 -11.97
C TYR A 281 19.19 33.50 -10.69
N LEU A 282 18.28 32.55 -10.84
CA LEU A 282 17.54 31.93 -9.72
C LEU A 282 18.30 30.68 -9.29
N GLY A 283 18.67 30.61 -8.01
CA GLY A 283 19.12 29.38 -7.35
C GLY A 283 17.96 28.77 -6.60
N VAL A 284 17.78 27.47 -6.73
CA VAL A 284 16.90 26.66 -5.91
C VAL A 284 17.76 25.66 -5.17
N HIS A 285 17.76 25.73 -3.86
CA HIS A 285 18.64 24.99 -2.98
C HIS A 285 17.83 23.96 -2.21
N ILE A 286 18.21 22.70 -2.30
CA ILE A 286 17.56 21.59 -1.59
C ILE A 286 18.59 20.98 -0.66
N ALA A 287 18.19 20.63 0.56
CA ALA A 287 19.05 19.93 1.50
C ALA A 287 19.55 18.60 0.89
N ASP A 288 20.85 18.34 0.95
CA ASP A 288 21.47 17.12 0.40
C ASP A 288 21.20 15.91 1.33
N VAL A 289 19.93 15.50 1.39
CA VAL A 289 19.48 14.38 2.21
C VAL A 289 20.26 13.11 1.89
N SER A 290 20.67 12.91 0.63
CA SER A 290 21.42 11.74 0.18
C SER A 290 22.83 11.65 0.78
N GLU A 291 23.37 12.72 1.34
CA GLU A 291 24.62 12.71 2.11
C GLU A 291 24.46 11.87 3.40
N TYR A 292 23.29 11.88 3.99
CA TYR A 292 23.00 11.26 5.29
C TYR A 292 22.20 9.96 5.17
N VAL A 293 21.26 9.89 4.22
CA VAL A 293 20.42 8.71 3.98
C VAL A 293 21.00 7.92 2.82
N LYS A 294 21.80 6.91 3.13
CA LYS A 294 22.53 6.12 2.12
C LYS A 294 21.73 4.88 1.72
N GLU A 295 21.83 4.52 0.43
CA GLU A 295 21.21 3.33 -0.14
C GLU A 295 21.59 2.06 0.64
N GLY A 296 20.60 1.18 0.89
CA GLY A 296 20.77 -0.08 1.60
C GLY A 296 20.80 0.03 3.13
N THR A 297 20.65 1.24 3.69
CA THR A 297 20.56 1.44 5.14
C THR A 297 19.13 1.25 5.68
N ALA A 298 18.98 1.08 6.99
CA ALA A 298 17.66 1.00 7.61
C ALA A 298 16.87 2.31 7.47
N LEU A 299 17.57 3.45 7.51
CA LEU A 299 16.98 4.78 7.25
C LEU A 299 16.39 4.88 5.85
N GLU A 300 17.14 4.48 4.83
CA GLU A 300 16.68 4.53 3.43
C GLU A 300 15.51 3.58 3.23
N ASN A 301 15.62 2.34 3.70
CA ASN A 301 14.56 1.34 3.59
C ASN A 301 13.24 1.80 4.26
N GLU A 302 13.32 2.46 5.43
CA GLU A 302 12.15 2.99 6.10
C GLU A 302 11.58 4.21 5.37
N ALA A 303 12.43 5.13 4.90
CA ALA A 303 12.02 6.28 4.11
C ALA A 303 11.33 5.84 2.80
N TYR A 304 11.88 4.86 2.11
CA TYR A 304 11.30 4.29 0.89
C TYR A 304 9.92 3.68 1.14
N LYS A 305 9.75 2.93 2.25
CA LYS A 305 8.45 2.34 2.63
C LYS A 305 7.41 3.40 2.97
N ARG A 306 7.81 4.50 3.64
CA ARG A 306 6.91 5.61 3.97
C ARG A 306 6.55 6.45 2.75
N GLY A 307 7.51 6.68 1.85
CA GLY A 307 7.37 7.40 0.59
C GLY A 307 7.18 8.92 0.72
N THR A 308 6.60 9.39 1.84
CA THR A 308 6.35 10.82 2.12
C THR A 308 6.10 11.05 3.60
N SER A 309 6.20 12.30 4.03
CA SER A 309 5.63 12.74 5.32
C SER A 309 4.12 12.89 5.21
N VAL A 310 3.39 12.60 6.28
CA VAL A 310 1.92 12.70 6.33
C VAL A 310 1.54 13.81 7.31
N TYR A 311 0.91 14.86 6.80
CA TYR A 311 0.46 16.02 7.56
C TYR A 311 -1.00 15.83 7.99
N LEU A 312 -1.22 15.72 9.29
CA LEU A 312 -2.53 15.61 9.91
C LEU A 312 -2.90 16.93 10.60
N ALA A 313 -4.15 17.05 11.04
CA ALA A 313 -4.63 18.30 11.65
C ALA A 313 -3.96 18.63 13.00
N ASP A 314 -3.40 17.64 13.69
CA ASP A 314 -2.81 17.78 15.04
C ASP A 314 -1.32 17.42 15.08
N ARG A 315 -0.78 16.77 14.09
CA ARG A 315 0.61 16.29 14.05
C ARG A 315 1.10 16.00 12.64
N VAL A 316 2.42 15.90 12.49
CA VAL A 316 3.08 15.35 11.29
C VAL A 316 3.64 13.98 11.63
N ILE A 317 3.44 13.01 10.75
CA ILE A 317 4.12 11.71 10.77
C ILE A 317 5.20 11.79 9.68
N PRO A 318 6.47 12.03 10.06
CA PRO A 318 7.51 12.35 9.10
C PRO A 318 8.03 11.12 8.35
N MET A 319 8.54 11.33 7.14
CA MET A 319 9.21 10.29 6.33
C MET A 319 10.54 9.87 6.95
N LEU A 320 11.28 10.82 7.51
CA LEU A 320 12.55 10.61 8.21
C LEU A 320 12.40 10.95 9.70
N PRO A 321 13.21 10.36 10.60
CA PRO A 321 13.25 10.77 12.00
C PRO A 321 13.43 12.29 12.14
N THR A 322 12.75 12.90 13.11
CA THR A 322 12.74 14.37 13.31
C THR A 322 14.10 14.97 13.58
N SER A 323 15.05 14.19 14.10
CA SER A 323 16.45 14.60 14.24
C SER A 323 17.10 14.91 12.88
N LEU A 324 16.61 14.32 11.80
CA LEU A 324 17.06 14.59 10.44
C LEU A 324 16.16 15.61 9.76
N SER A 325 14.84 15.35 9.68
CA SER A 325 13.91 16.18 8.93
C SER A 325 13.79 17.62 9.45
N ASN A 326 13.95 17.82 10.76
CA ASN A 326 13.94 19.16 11.36
C ASN A 326 15.36 19.64 11.73
N GLY A 327 16.37 18.78 11.55
CA GLY A 327 17.78 19.00 11.87
C GLY A 327 18.64 19.19 10.63
N ILE A 328 19.62 18.30 10.46
CA ILE A 328 20.66 18.41 9.41
C ILE A 328 20.11 18.32 7.97
N CYS A 329 18.92 17.76 7.77
CA CYS A 329 18.25 17.71 6.47
C CYS A 329 17.24 18.84 6.26
N SER A 330 17.24 19.87 7.14
CA SER A 330 16.38 21.05 7.03
C SER A 330 17.25 22.30 6.86
N LEU A 331 16.87 23.20 5.96
CA LEU A 331 17.59 24.44 5.70
C LEU A 331 17.33 25.50 6.80
N ASN A 332 17.71 25.17 8.03
CA ASN A 332 17.51 26.02 9.19
C ASN A 332 18.28 27.33 9.08
N PRO A 333 17.73 28.46 9.57
CA PRO A 333 18.40 29.75 9.50
C PRO A 333 19.69 29.75 10.34
N GLN A 334 20.75 30.35 9.79
CA GLN A 334 22.06 30.52 10.44
C GLN A 334 22.79 29.20 10.79
N VAL A 335 22.51 28.16 10.04
CA VAL A 335 23.19 26.85 10.13
C VAL A 335 23.77 26.54 8.75
N ASP A 336 24.99 25.92 8.72
CA ASP A 336 25.65 25.49 7.48
C ASP A 336 24.92 24.33 6.81
#